data_35e5ca53069be29105a0b958d7bb2e6a
#
_entry.id   35e5ca53069be29105a0b958d7bb2e6a
#
_cell.length_a   1.000
_cell.length_b   1.000
_cell.length_c   1.000
_cell.angle_alpha   90.00
_cell.angle_beta   90.00
_cell.angle_gamma   90.00
#
_symmetry.space_group_name_H-M   'P 1'
#
loop_
_entity.id
_entity.type
_entity.pdbx_description
1 polymer ?
#
loop_
_entity_poly.entity_id
_entity_poly.type
_entity_poly.pdbx_seq_one_letter_code
_entity_poly.pdbx_strand_id
1 'polypeptide(L)'
;MPRRRRPWSEVLPGFAWDERMAGGRYRHVSSDGTLGKLVAARDIASAVTDISNRSARRFSDMAEAVVRGNISAADFQEAMMGELKNLYGATSALARGGYANMTPAEWGRNGGILRKEYEYLADFAQALNNEELTVAQARARAALYPGKAFSRYWDEDRRLKRAGGFTEERWRAVGDERTCTSTDGKTGCAERHAMGWVPIGTHETSPGAGDTPCLGNCRCTLEYRNQTVGE
;
A
#
# COMPACT_ATOMS: atom_id res chain seq x y z
N MET A 1 -2.82 -1.49 29.12
CA MET A 1 -1.41 -1.66 28.68
C MET A 1 -1.39 -1.54 27.17
N PRO A 2 -0.60 -0.66 26.55
CA PRO A 2 -0.51 -0.59 25.11
C PRO A 2 0.07 -1.90 24.59
N ARG A 3 -0.65 -2.58 23.68
CA ARG A 3 -0.15 -3.77 23.00
C ARG A 3 1.15 -3.38 22.29
N ARG A 4 2.30 -3.98 22.66
CA ARG A 4 3.55 -3.84 21.94
C ARG A 4 3.27 -4.19 20.47
N ARG A 5 3.44 -3.22 19.59
CA ARG A 5 3.32 -3.42 18.13
C ARG A 5 4.41 -4.42 17.74
N ARG A 6 4.00 -5.52 17.11
CA ARG A 6 4.90 -6.59 16.69
C ARG A 6 5.84 -6.08 15.59
N PRO A 7 7.14 -6.37 15.65
CA PRO A 7 8.05 -6.05 14.54
C PRO A 7 7.60 -6.75 13.25
N TRP A 8 7.93 -6.16 12.10
CA TRP A 8 7.52 -6.70 10.79
C TRP A 8 8.03 -8.10 10.48
N SER A 9 9.11 -8.56 11.11
CA SER A 9 9.53 -9.96 11.09
C SER A 9 8.43 -10.93 11.55
N GLU A 10 7.48 -10.44 12.36
CA GLU A 10 6.30 -11.21 12.76
C GLU A 10 5.13 -11.09 11.76
N VAL A 11 5.13 -10.05 10.91
CA VAL A 11 4.09 -9.82 9.88
C VAL A 11 4.51 -10.41 8.53
N LEU A 12 5.81 -10.49 8.29
CA LEU A 12 6.42 -11.14 7.12
C LEU A 12 7.40 -12.22 7.60
N PRO A 13 6.88 -13.35 8.11
CA PRO A 13 7.74 -14.44 8.57
C PRO A 13 8.66 -14.90 7.43
N GLY A 14 9.93 -15.13 7.74
CA GLY A 14 10.93 -15.55 6.77
C GLY A 14 11.62 -14.41 6.01
N PHE A 15 11.33 -13.14 6.34
CA PHE A 15 12.01 -11.99 5.75
C PHE A 15 12.69 -11.14 6.83
N ALA A 16 13.91 -10.66 6.54
CA ALA A 16 14.63 -9.68 7.37
C ALA A 16 15.05 -8.48 6.52
N TRP A 17 15.07 -7.32 7.15
CA TRP A 17 15.55 -6.09 6.54
C TRP A 17 17.07 -6.03 6.57
N ASP A 18 17.69 -5.81 5.43
CA ASP A 18 19.13 -5.60 5.28
C ASP A 18 19.41 -4.11 4.99
N GLU A 19 19.73 -3.35 6.02
CA GLU A 19 20.04 -1.92 5.94
C GLU A 19 21.38 -1.62 5.29
N ARG A 20 22.28 -2.63 5.18
CA ARG A 20 23.58 -2.47 4.52
C ARG A 20 23.45 -2.31 3.01
N MET A 21 22.31 -2.70 2.45
CA MET A 21 22.00 -2.49 1.05
C MET A 21 21.54 -1.04 0.83
N ALA A 22 22.05 -0.40 -0.22
CA ALA A 22 21.59 0.95 -0.61
C ALA A 22 20.06 1.00 -0.69
N GLY A 23 19.46 1.99 0.00
CA GLY A 23 18.01 2.11 0.12
C GLY A 23 17.32 0.98 0.87
N GLY A 24 18.06 0.12 1.59
CA GLY A 24 17.54 -1.02 2.33
C GLY A 24 16.82 -2.07 1.46
N ARG A 25 16.88 -3.33 1.82
CA ARG A 25 16.15 -4.40 1.11
C ARG A 25 15.78 -5.54 2.03
N TYR A 26 14.76 -6.28 1.69
CA TYR A 26 14.43 -7.54 2.37
C TYR A 26 15.21 -8.70 1.81
N ARG A 27 15.63 -9.60 2.71
CA ARG A 27 16.23 -10.91 2.40
C ARG A 27 15.39 -12.01 3.00
N HIS A 28 15.38 -13.16 2.35
CA HIS A 28 14.88 -14.39 2.96
C HIS A 28 15.75 -14.74 4.17
N VAL A 29 15.13 -15.29 5.20
CA VAL A 29 15.82 -15.76 6.41
C VAL A 29 15.56 -17.25 6.56
N SER A 30 16.63 -18.02 6.69
CA SER A 30 16.56 -19.45 7.02
C SER A 30 16.16 -19.67 8.48
N SER A 31 15.77 -20.89 8.82
CA SER A 31 15.38 -21.25 10.19
C SER A 31 16.50 -21.05 11.23
N ASP A 32 17.75 -21.03 10.80
CA ASP A 32 18.95 -20.76 11.61
C ASP A 32 19.30 -19.26 11.70
N GLY A 33 18.47 -18.37 11.11
CA GLY A 33 18.69 -16.92 11.08
C GLY A 33 19.64 -16.43 10.01
N THR A 34 20.14 -17.29 9.12
CA THR A 34 21.06 -16.91 8.03
C THR A 34 20.32 -16.09 6.97
N LEU A 35 20.90 -14.95 6.56
CA LEU A 35 20.39 -14.10 5.49
C LEU A 35 20.66 -14.73 4.12
N GLY A 36 19.58 -15.03 3.40
CA GLY A 36 19.58 -15.63 2.08
C GLY A 36 19.50 -14.61 0.94
N LYS A 37 18.83 -15.00 -0.15
CA LYS A 37 18.63 -14.19 -1.35
C LYS A 37 17.75 -12.96 -1.05
N LEU A 38 17.86 -11.94 -1.91
CA LEU A 38 16.95 -10.80 -1.88
C LEU A 38 15.52 -11.26 -2.14
N VAL A 39 14.56 -10.67 -1.39
CA VAL A 39 13.13 -10.86 -1.62
C VAL A 39 12.75 -10.10 -2.89
N ALA A 40 12.03 -10.75 -3.79
CA ALA A 40 11.58 -10.09 -5.01
C ALA A 40 10.47 -9.07 -4.70
N ALA A 41 10.43 -7.97 -5.47
CA ALA A 41 9.41 -6.93 -5.32
C ALA A 41 7.98 -7.48 -5.38
N ARG A 42 7.73 -8.49 -6.22
CA ARG A 42 6.43 -9.17 -6.32
C ARG A 42 6.01 -9.89 -5.03
N ASP A 43 6.96 -10.43 -4.26
CA ASP A 43 6.65 -11.16 -3.03
C ASP A 43 6.25 -10.18 -1.92
N ILE A 44 6.91 -9.00 -1.87
CA ILE A 44 6.49 -7.89 -1.01
C ILE A 44 5.12 -7.36 -1.44
N ALA A 45 4.90 -7.16 -2.75
CA ALA A 45 3.62 -6.72 -3.29
C ALA A 45 2.48 -7.68 -2.92
N SER A 46 2.72 -8.99 -3.02
CA SER A 46 1.76 -10.01 -2.59
C SER A 46 1.41 -9.88 -1.12
N ALA A 47 2.41 -9.74 -0.25
CA ALA A 47 2.20 -9.57 1.19
C ALA A 47 1.39 -8.30 1.53
N VAL A 48 1.69 -7.16 0.88
CA VAL A 48 0.93 -5.91 1.05
C VAL A 48 -0.51 -6.08 0.54
N THR A 49 -0.68 -6.74 -0.60
CA THR A 49 -2.01 -7.05 -1.18
C THR A 49 -2.84 -7.91 -0.22
N ASP A 50 -2.25 -8.94 0.37
CA ASP A 50 -2.95 -9.81 1.33
C ASP A 50 -3.39 -9.05 2.58
N ILE A 51 -2.56 -8.13 3.08
CA ILE A 51 -2.91 -7.25 4.20
C ILE A 51 -4.09 -6.36 3.81
N SER A 52 -4.01 -5.69 2.66
CA SER A 52 -5.08 -4.81 2.14
C SER A 52 -6.39 -5.56 1.93
N ASN A 53 -6.35 -6.76 1.35
CA ASN A 53 -7.53 -7.60 1.12
C ASN A 53 -8.20 -8.06 2.43
N ARG A 54 -7.42 -8.38 3.46
CA ARG A 54 -7.98 -8.70 4.79
C ARG A 54 -8.68 -7.49 5.40
N SER A 55 -8.07 -6.32 5.31
CA SER A 55 -8.68 -5.07 5.77
C SER A 55 -9.94 -4.73 4.97
N ALA A 56 -9.93 -4.92 3.64
CA ALA A 56 -11.09 -4.68 2.79
C ALA A 56 -12.29 -5.55 3.17
N ARG A 57 -12.07 -6.86 3.42
CA ARG A 57 -13.13 -7.74 3.91
C ARG A 57 -13.68 -7.27 5.24
N ARG A 58 -12.80 -6.98 6.20
CA ARG A 58 -13.20 -6.49 7.53
C ARG A 58 -14.01 -5.21 7.45
N PHE A 59 -13.61 -4.23 6.63
CA PHE A 59 -14.34 -3.00 6.45
C PHE A 59 -15.70 -3.22 5.81
N SER A 60 -15.78 -4.11 4.81
CA SER A 60 -17.04 -4.49 4.18
C SER A 60 -18.00 -5.12 5.18
N ASP A 61 -17.50 -6.02 6.05
CA ASP A 61 -18.33 -6.69 7.05
C ASP A 61 -18.82 -5.71 8.13
N MET A 62 -18.00 -4.74 8.51
CA MET A 62 -18.39 -3.68 9.43
C MET A 62 -19.44 -2.74 8.81
N ALA A 63 -19.30 -2.35 7.54
CA ALA A 63 -20.28 -1.53 6.84
C ALA A 63 -21.63 -2.26 6.69
N GLU A 64 -21.62 -3.55 6.40
CA GLU A 64 -22.82 -4.39 6.43
C GLU A 64 -23.47 -4.41 7.81
N ALA A 65 -22.67 -4.52 8.87
CA ALA A 65 -23.19 -4.54 10.25
C ALA A 65 -23.91 -3.23 10.60
N VAL A 66 -23.45 -2.07 10.08
CA VAL A 66 -24.17 -0.80 10.24
C VAL A 66 -25.54 -0.84 9.52
N VAL A 67 -25.56 -1.22 8.23
CA VAL A 67 -26.80 -1.29 7.45
C VAL A 67 -27.82 -2.26 8.07
N ARG A 68 -27.36 -3.30 8.76
CA ARG A 68 -28.21 -4.25 9.48
C ARG A 68 -28.59 -3.78 10.90
N GLY A 69 -28.11 -2.62 11.34
CA GLY A 69 -28.39 -2.09 12.69
C GLY A 69 -27.62 -2.79 13.82
N ASN A 70 -26.58 -3.57 13.51
CA ASN A 70 -25.81 -4.32 14.52
C ASN A 70 -24.76 -3.47 15.22
N ILE A 71 -24.26 -2.40 14.59
CA ILE A 71 -23.37 -1.39 15.16
C ILE A 71 -23.79 -0.01 14.69
N SER A 72 -23.44 1.03 15.41
CA SER A 72 -23.72 2.41 15.02
C SER A 72 -22.74 2.88 13.92
N ALA A 73 -23.16 3.89 13.12
CA ALA A 73 -22.28 4.52 12.15
C ALA A 73 -21.09 5.22 12.81
N ALA A 74 -21.25 5.71 14.04
CA ALA A 74 -20.17 6.31 14.84
C ALA A 74 -19.12 5.28 15.25
N ASP A 75 -19.54 4.12 15.79
CA ASP A 75 -18.62 3.03 16.13
C ASP A 75 -17.87 2.50 14.90
N PHE A 76 -18.57 2.39 13.76
CA PHE A 76 -17.96 2.04 12.48
C PHE A 76 -16.88 3.05 12.09
N GLN A 77 -17.20 4.35 12.14
CA GLN A 77 -16.26 5.41 11.78
C GLN A 77 -15.00 5.36 12.65
N GLU A 78 -15.17 5.26 13.98
CA GLU A 78 -14.05 5.18 14.92
C GLU A 78 -13.17 3.94 14.65
N ALA A 79 -13.78 2.78 14.48
CA ALA A 79 -13.06 1.54 14.18
C ALA A 79 -12.30 1.61 12.86
N MET A 80 -12.92 2.15 11.80
CA MET A 80 -12.25 2.33 10.50
C MET A 80 -11.10 3.34 10.58
N MET A 81 -11.24 4.46 11.30
CA MET A 81 -10.15 5.41 11.51
C MET A 81 -8.93 4.74 12.16
N GLY A 82 -9.16 3.91 13.18
CA GLY A 82 -8.11 3.14 13.83
C GLY A 82 -7.42 2.14 12.89
N GLU A 83 -8.18 1.41 12.12
CA GLU A 83 -7.64 0.43 11.16
C GLU A 83 -6.88 1.11 10.01
N LEU A 84 -7.40 2.21 9.43
CA LEU A 84 -6.69 2.97 8.40
C LEU A 84 -5.36 3.51 8.92
N LYS A 85 -5.34 4.09 10.13
CA LYS A 85 -4.10 4.55 10.77
C LYS A 85 -3.08 3.42 10.91
N ASN A 86 -3.52 2.25 11.35
CA ASN A 86 -2.66 1.08 11.49
C ASN A 86 -2.16 0.60 10.12
N LEU A 87 -3.05 0.51 9.14
CA LEU A 87 -2.73 0.02 7.78
C LEU A 87 -1.71 0.93 7.08
N TYR A 88 -1.94 2.26 7.09
CA TYR A 88 -1.03 3.23 6.46
C TYR A 88 0.31 3.31 7.19
N GLY A 89 0.30 3.29 8.52
CA GLY A 89 1.53 3.20 9.31
C GLY A 89 2.31 1.93 9.00
N ALA A 90 1.58 0.82 8.89
CA ALA A 90 2.13 -0.49 8.63
C ALA A 90 2.80 -0.60 7.24
N THR A 91 2.11 -0.17 6.19
CA THR A 91 2.64 -0.23 4.82
C THR A 91 3.83 0.72 4.61
N SER A 92 3.82 1.90 5.22
CA SER A 92 4.98 2.82 5.19
C SER A 92 6.17 2.25 5.97
N ALA A 93 5.92 1.68 7.14
CA ALA A 93 6.97 1.03 7.94
C ALA A 93 7.57 -0.19 7.20
N LEU A 94 6.74 -0.95 6.48
CA LEU A 94 7.22 -2.07 5.67
C LEU A 94 8.24 -1.60 4.62
N ALA A 95 7.98 -0.50 3.94
CA ALA A 95 8.92 0.04 2.95
C ALA A 95 10.28 0.41 3.56
N ARG A 96 10.34 0.59 4.88
CA ARG A 96 11.54 0.99 5.62
C ARG A 96 12.15 -0.08 6.53
N GLY A 97 11.66 -1.30 6.46
CA GLY A 97 12.16 -2.38 7.30
C GLY A 97 11.64 -2.36 8.74
N GLY A 98 10.62 -1.56 9.03
CA GLY A 98 9.93 -1.57 10.33
C GLY A 98 9.67 -0.18 10.91
N TYR A 99 8.85 -0.15 11.95
CA TYR A 99 8.46 1.10 12.64
C TYR A 99 9.63 1.86 13.27
N ALA A 100 10.67 1.15 13.70
CA ALA A 100 11.86 1.76 14.29
C ALA A 100 12.62 2.67 13.31
N ASN A 101 12.47 2.43 12.00
CA ASN A 101 13.13 3.18 10.94
C ASN A 101 12.27 4.33 10.39
N MET A 102 11.07 4.53 10.94
CA MET A 102 10.17 5.63 10.55
C MET A 102 10.59 6.95 11.20
N THR A 103 10.82 7.95 10.39
CA THR A 103 11.13 9.32 10.84
C THR A 103 9.87 10.13 11.19
N PRO A 104 9.98 11.22 11.98
CA PRO A 104 8.85 12.13 12.22
C PRO A 104 8.24 12.70 10.92
N ALA A 105 9.05 12.96 9.89
CA ALA A 105 8.55 13.44 8.60
C ALA A 105 7.65 12.43 7.89
N GLU A 106 7.93 11.15 8.01
CA GLU A 106 7.10 10.06 7.45
C GLU A 106 5.79 9.89 8.20
N TRP A 107 5.85 9.96 9.51
CA TRP A 107 4.64 10.00 10.32
C TRP A 107 3.76 11.21 9.98
N GLY A 108 4.37 12.38 9.77
CA GLY A 108 3.67 13.61 9.35
C GLY A 108 2.99 13.44 7.98
N ARG A 109 3.69 12.83 7.00
CA ARG A 109 3.10 12.54 5.67
C ARG A 109 1.90 11.60 5.77
N ASN A 110 2.04 10.52 6.55
CA ASN A 110 0.92 9.60 6.79
C ASN A 110 -0.27 10.31 7.44
N GLY A 111 -0.02 11.17 8.44
CA GLY A 111 -1.06 11.97 9.09
C GLY A 111 -1.78 12.90 8.12
N GLY A 112 -1.05 13.56 7.20
CA GLY A 112 -1.64 14.44 6.19
C GLY A 112 -2.57 13.71 5.23
N ILE A 113 -2.22 12.47 4.83
CA ILE A 113 -3.06 11.64 3.96
C ILE A 113 -4.27 11.11 4.74
N LEU A 114 -4.06 10.60 5.95
CA LEU A 114 -5.14 10.07 6.78
C LEU A 114 -6.20 11.12 7.08
N ARG A 115 -5.83 12.39 7.25
CA ARG A 115 -6.80 13.48 7.44
C ARG A 115 -7.82 13.53 6.29
N LYS A 116 -7.35 13.41 5.05
CA LYS A 116 -8.22 13.39 3.87
C LYS A 116 -9.08 12.13 3.78
N GLU A 117 -8.50 10.97 4.15
CA GLU A 117 -9.28 9.72 4.20
C GLU A 117 -10.36 9.76 5.30
N TYR A 118 -10.10 10.45 6.40
CA TYR A 118 -11.09 10.62 7.48
C TYR A 118 -12.24 11.55 7.09
N GLU A 119 -12.00 12.58 6.25
CA GLU A 119 -13.05 13.40 5.67
C GLU A 119 -13.99 12.53 4.81
N TYR A 120 -13.45 11.74 3.88
CA TYR A 120 -14.27 10.81 3.07
C TYR A 120 -14.98 9.73 3.91
N LEU A 121 -14.36 9.29 5.00
CA LEU A 121 -14.96 8.33 5.90
C LEU A 121 -16.12 8.93 6.69
N ALA A 122 -16.03 10.20 7.08
CA ALA A 122 -17.13 10.91 7.74
C ALA A 122 -18.35 11.00 6.82
N ASP A 123 -18.17 11.38 5.55
CA ASP A 123 -19.24 11.40 4.54
C ASP A 123 -19.84 9.99 4.32
N PHE A 124 -19.01 8.96 4.40
CA PHE A 124 -19.49 7.59 4.26
C PHE A 124 -20.30 7.15 5.49
N ALA A 125 -19.82 7.44 6.69
CA ALA A 125 -20.55 7.15 7.93
C ALA A 125 -21.90 7.89 7.98
N GLN A 126 -21.95 9.13 7.50
CA GLN A 126 -23.19 9.88 7.39
C GLN A 126 -24.19 9.22 6.41
N ALA A 127 -23.71 8.79 5.24
CA ALA A 127 -24.57 8.09 4.26
C ALA A 127 -25.10 6.75 4.81
N LEU A 128 -24.32 6.04 5.62
CA LEU A 128 -24.75 4.84 6.34
C LEU A 128 -25.81 5.17 7.41
N ASN A 129 -25.60 6.24 8.17
CA ASN A 129 -26.53 6.69 9.22
C ASN A 129 -27.89 7.13 8.65
N ASN A 130 -27.89 7.71 7.44
CA ASN A 130 -29.10 8.18 6.75
C ASN A 130 -29.80 7.06 5.95
N GLU A 131 -29.33 5.81 6.05
CA GLU A 131 -29.88 4.66 5.32
C GLU A 131 -29.88 4.83 3.77
N GLU A 132 -28.94 5.63 3.25
CA GLU A 132 -28.86 5.95 1.81
C GLU A 132 -28.27 4.80 0.98
N LEU A 133 -27.69 3.78 1.63
CA LEU A 133 -26.94 2.73 0.97
C LEU A 133 -27.51 1.34 1.24
N THR A 134 -27.63 0.56 0.17
CA THR A 134 -27.87 -0.89 0.31
C THR A 134 -26.64 -1.60 0.88
N VAL A 135 -26.82 -2.81 1.41
CA VAL A 135 -25.71 -3.66 1.90
C VAL A 135 -24.62 -3.80 0.83
N ALA A 136 -25.00 -4.06 -0.42
CA ALA A 136 -24.04 -4.24 -1.51
C ALA A 136 -23.21 -2.97 -1.78
N GLN A 137 -23.86 -1.81 -1.80
CA GLN A 137 -23.18 -0.52 -1.99
C GLN A 137 -22.27 -0.16 -0.81
N ALA A 138 -22.75 -0.38 0.42
CA ALA A 138 -21.95 -0.14 1.62
C ALA A 138 -20.70 -1.02 1.65
N ARG A 139 -20.81 -2.32 1.39
CA ARG A 139 -19.69 -3.24 1.28
C ARG A 139 -18.69 -2.84 0.20
N ALA A 140 -19.18 -2.52 -0.99
CA ALA A 140 -18.35 -2.11 -2.12
C ALA A 140 -17.56 -0.82 -1.81
N ARG A 141 -18.22 0.20 -1.23
CA ARG A 141 -17.58 1.46 -0.85
C ARG A 141 -16.53 1.25 0.24
N ALA A 142 -16.83 0.48 1.27
CA ALA A 142 -15.91 0.16 2.35
C ALA A 142 -14.65 -0.56 1.87
N ALA A 143 -14.78 -1.48 0.91
CA ALA A 143 -13.66 -2.22 0.33
C ALA A 143 -12.62 -1.35 -0.40
N LEU A 144 -12.96 -0.13 -0.80
CA LEU A 144 -12.04 0.76 -1.54
C LEU A 144 -10.97 1.40 -0.64
N TYR A 145 -11.27 1.62 0.65
CA TYR A 145 -10.37 2.33 1.55
C TYR A 145 -8.97 1.70 1.71
N PRO A 146 -8.83 0.37 1.88
CA PRO A 146 -7.52 -0.25 2.00
C PRO A 146 -6.69 -0.26 0.73
N GLY A 147 -7.31 -0.09 -0.45
CA GLY A 147 -6.62 -0.14 -1.74
C GLY A 147 -5.48 0.88 -1.83
N LYS A 148 -5.67 2.08 -1.31
CA LYS A 148 -4.65 3.13 -1.28
C LYS A 148 -3.44 2.81 -0.39
N ALA A 149 -3.57 1.92 0.57
CA ALA A 149 -2.45 1.52 1.42
C ALA A 149 -1.36 0.77 0.64
N PHE A 150 -1.73 0.08 -0.46
CA PHE A 150 -0.78 -0.55 -1.37
C PHE A 150 0.15 0.49 -2.02
N SER A 151 -0.41 1.61 -2.49
CA SER A 151 0.39 2.68 -3.08
C SER A 151 1.35 3.33 -2.08
N ARG A 152 0.98 3.36 -0.79
CA ARG A 152 1.83 3.93 0.27
C ARG A 152 3.15 3.19 0.42
N TYR A 153 3.13 1.86 0.28
CA TYR A 153 4.36 1.08 0.25
C TYR A 153 5.30 1.57 -0.85
N TRP A 154 4.79 1.68 -2.08
CA TRP A 154 5.59 2.08 -3.24
C TRP A 154 6.08 3.52 -3.17
N ASP A 155 5.27 4.43 -2.64
CA ASP A 155 5.66 5.83 -2.44
C ASP A 155 6.82 5.96 -1.45
N GLU A 156 6.77 5.24 -0.32
CA GLU A 156 7.85 5.28 0.66
C GLU A 156 9.08 4.52 0.17
N ASP A 157 8.91 3.39 -0.50
CA ASP A 157 10.01 2.64 -1.10
C ASP A 157 10.75 3.48 -2.15
N ARG A 158 10.01 4.18 -3.04
CA ARG A 158 10.60 5.12 -4.02
C ARG A 158 11.42 6.21 -3.33
N ARG A 159 10.90 6.83 -2.27
CA ARG A 159 11.63 7.87 -1.52
C ARG A 159 12.91 7.33 -0.91
N LEU A 160 12.83 6.14 -0.32
CA LEU A 160 13.98 5.49 0.28
C LEU A 160 15.03 5.12 -0.76
N LYS A 161 14.62 4.59 -1.91
CA LYS A 161 15.53 4.26 -3.03
C LYS A 161 16.19 5.51 -3.57
N ARG A 162 15.43 6.60 -3.77
CA ARG A 162 15.99 7.89 -4.20
C ARG A 162 17.00 8.43 -3.20
N ALA A 163 16.71 8.38 -1.91
CA ALA A 163 17.64 8.78 -0.85
C ALA A 163 18.88 7.89 -0.78
N GLY A 164 18.75 6.62 -1.14
CA GLY A 164 19.84 5.65 -1.25
C GLY A 164 20.67 5.73 -2.55
N GLY A 165 20.42 6.76 -3.39
CA GLY A 165 21.21 7.05 -4.59
C GLY A 165 20.77 6.32 -5.84
N PHE A 166 19.62 5.63 -5.85
CA PHE A 166 19.09 5.07 -7.09
C PHE A 166 18.66 6.17 -8.05
N THR A 167 18.98 6.00 -9.35
CA THR A 167 18.76 7.02 -10.37
C THR A 167 17.59 6.70 -11.31
N GLU A 168 17.25 5.42 -11.46
CA GLU A 168 16.21 4.96 -12.36
C GLU A 168 15.19 4.08 -11.67
N GLU A 169 13.95 4.16 -12.16
CA GLU A 169 12.84 3.29 -11.80
C GLU A 169 12.23 2.64 -13.03
N ARG A 170 11.54 1.52 -12.82
CA ARG A 170 10.76 0.83 -13.85
C ARG A 170 9.44 0.33 -13.29
N TRP A 171 8.36 0.61 -14.00
CA TRP A 171 7.06 0.00 -13.73
C TRP A 171 7.02 -1.43 -14.26
N ARG A 172 6.73 -2.40 -13.41
CA ARG A 172 6.60 -3.80 -13.78
C ARG A 172 5.16 -4.23 -13.73
N ALA A 173 4.51 -4.28 -14.90
CA ALA A 173 3.19 -4.89 -15.02
C ALA A 173 3.28 -6.43 -14.95
N VAL A 174 2.19 -7.06 -14.54
CA VAL A 174 2.10 -8.54 -14.52
C VAL A 174 2.13 -9.12 -15.92
N GLY A 175 1.56 -8.41 -16.90
CA GLY A 175 1.60 -8.82 -18.32
C GLY A 175 0.57 -9.87 -18.69
N ASP A 176 -0.48 -10.04 -17.89
CA ASP A 176 -1.62 -10.91 -18.18
C ASP A 176 -2.81 -10.10 -18.77
N GLU A 177 -3.89 -10.79 -19.10
CA GLU A 177 -5.12 -10.22 -19.66
C GLU A 177 -5.81 -9.17 -18.79
N ARG A 178 -5.49 -9.16 -17.47
CA ARG A 178 -6.00 -8.16 -16.52
C ARG A 178 -5.05 -6.97 -16.35
N THR A 179 -3.96 -6.90 -17.12
CA THR A 179 -3.08 -5.74 -17.15
C THR A 179 -3.79 -4.62 -17.89
N CYS A 180 -4.10 -3.53 -17.18
CA CYS A 180 -4.85 -2.43 -17.77
C CYS A 180 -4.03 -1.67 -18.83
N THR A 181 -4.72 -1.29 -19.91
CA THR A 181 -4.25 -0.36 -20.94
C THR A 181 -4.82 1.03 -20.70
N SER A 182 -4.27 2.04 -21.38
CA SER A 182 -4.74 3.43 -21.26
C SER A 182 -6.19 3.59 -21.68
N THR A 183 -6.98 4.32 -20.90
CA THR A 183 -8.37 4.68 -21.18
C THR A 183 -8.77 5.92 -20.38
N ASP A 184 -9.75 6.69 -20.89
CA ASP A 184 -10.35 7.83 -20.20
C ASP A 184 -9.34 8.85 -19.67
N GLY A 185 -8.30 9.14 -20.44
CA GLY A 185 -7.23 10.08 -20.08
C GLY A 185 -6.25 9.55 -19.03
N LYS A 186 -6.37 8.28 -18.62
CA LYS A 186 -5.44 7.64 -17.67
C LYS A 186 -4.48 6.72 -18.41
N THR A 187 -3.17 6.89 -18.17
CA THR A 187 -2.13 5.99 -18.66
C THR A 187 -2.23 4.64 -17.96
N GLY A 188 -2.31 3.56 -18.72
CA GLY A 188 -2.42 2.20 -18.22
C GLY A 188 -1.10 1.62 -17.71
N CYS A 189 -1.20 0.48 -17.05
CA CYS A 189 -0.03 -0.25 -16.53
C CYS A 189 0.83 -0.85 -17.63
N ALA A 190 0.22 -1.23 -18.78
CA ALA A 190 0.93 -1.76 -19.93
C ALA A 190 1.86 -0.72 -20.55
N GLU A 191 1.36 0.50 -20.76
CA GLU A 191 2.12 1.61 -21.32
C GLU A 191 3.24 2.07 -20.38
N ARG A 192 2.96 2.14 -19.06
CA ARG A 192 4.00 2.45 -18.05
C ARG A 192 5.10 1.39 -18.05
N HIS A 193 4.74 0.12 -18.19
CA HIS A 193 5.71 -0.97 -18.31
C HIS A 193 6.56 -0.84 -19.58
N ALA A 194 5.95 -0.46 -20.72
CA ALA A 194 6.61 -0.30 -22.01
C ALA A 194 7.64 0.86 -22.01
N MET A 195 7.52 1.84 -21.10
CA MET A 195 8.52 2.91 -20.93
C MET A 195 9.90 2.37 -20.52
N GLY A 196 9.97 1.15 -19.98
CA GLY A 196 11.22 0.57 -19.53
C GLY A 196 11.80 1.28 -18.29
N TRP A 197 13.15 1.43 -18.29
CA TRP A 197 13.85 2.17 -17.24
C TRP A 197 13.82 3.67 -17.55
N VAL A 198 13.35 4.44 -16.59
CA VAL A 198 13.21 5.91 -16.67
C VAL A 198 13.81 6.54 -15.40
N PRO A 199 14.18 7.83 -15.42
CA PRO A 199 14.63 8.53 -14.23
C PRO A 199 13.65 8.37 -13.07
N ILE A 200 14.16 8.19 -11.84
CA ILE A 200 13.31 7.99 -10.66
C ILE A 200 12.41 9.19 -10.40
N GLY A 201 11.10 8.96 -10.35
CA GLY A 201 10.06 9.99 -10.23
C GLY A 201 9.39 10.38 -11.55
N THR A 202 9.78 9.78 -12.70
CA THR A 202 9.09 9.97 -13.98
C THR A 202 7.65 9.47 -13.93
N HIS A 203 7.40 8.37 -13.22
CA HIS A 203 6.04 7.95 -12.94
C HIS A 203 5.48 8.83 -11.81
N GLU A 204 4.61 9.77 -12.16
CA GLU A 204 3.98 10.72 -11.21
C GLU A 204 3.15 10.05 -10.14
N THR A 205 2.77 8.79 -10.37
CA THR A 205 1.95 7.97 -9.48
C THR A 205 2.65 6.66 -9.09
N SER A 206 2.07 5.94 -8.15
CA SER A 206 2.53 4.61 -7.71
C SER A 206 1.48 3.53 -7.99
N PRO A 207 1.88 2.25 -8.11
CA PRO A 207 0.93 1.16 -8.24
C PRO A 207 -0.14 1.20 -7.13
N GLY A 208 -1.41 1.14 -7.51
CA GLY A 208 -2.54 1.17 -6.59
C GLY A 208 -2.97 2.55 -6.08
N ALA A 209 -2.39 3.65 -6.57
CA ALA A 209 -2.77 5.01 -6.17
C ALA A 209 -4.17 5.44 -6.68
N GLY A 210 -4.71 4.75 -7.69
CA GLY A 210 -6.01 5.08 -8.27
C GLY A 210 -5.94 5.87 -9.57
N ASP A 211 -4.74 6.26 -10.02
CA ASP A 211 -4.51 7.09 -11.21
C ASP A 211 -4.32 6.27 -12.50
N THR A 212 -4.43 4.96 -12.40
CA THR A 212 -4.44 4.03 -13.53
C THR A 212 -5.84 3.45 -13.72
N PRO A 213 -6.20 2.92 -14.91
CA PRO A 213 -7.53 2.34 -15.15
C PRO A 213 -7.90 1.18 -14.19
N CYS A 214 -6.92 0.44 -13.67
CA CYS A 214 -7.18 -0.60 -12.67
C CYS A 214 -7.44 -0.07 -11.24
N LEU A 215 -7.34 1.24 -11.04
CA LEU A 215 -7.57 1.91 -9.75
C LEU A 215 -6.74 1.28 -8.60
N GLY A 216 -7.40 0.97 -7.47
CA GLY A 216 -6.78 0.32 -6.32
C GLY A 216 -6.47 -1.17 -6.51
N ASN A 217 -6.95 -1.80 -7.60
CA ASN A 217 -6.74 -3.22 -7.89
C ASN A 217 -5.42 -3.51 -8.65
N CYS A 218 -4.48 -2.59 -8.56
CA CYS A 218 -3.19 -2.71 -9.23
C CYS A 218 -2.34 -3.83 -8.61
N ARG A 219 -1.75 -4.68 -9.48
CA ARG A 219 -0.85 -5.78 -9.11
C ARG A 219 0.59 -5.52 -9.54
N CYS A 220 0.85 -4.33 -10.07
CA CYS A 220 2.15 -3.93 -10.58
C CYS A 220 3.13 -3.64 -9.44
N THR A 221 4.41 -3.62 -9.77
CA THR A 221 5.49 -3.30 -8.83
C THR A 221 6.40 -2.22 -9.42
N LEU A 222 7.21 -1.59 -8.57
CA LEU A 222 8.32 -0.74 -8.99
C LEU A 222 9.63 -1.46 -8.75
N GLU A 223 10.58 -1.27 -9.66
CA GLU A 223 11.96 -1.72 -9.55
C GLU A 223 12.88 -0.52 -9.69
N TYR A 224 14.06 -0.60 -9.11
CA TYR A 224 15.02 0.51 -9.08
C TYR A 224 16.43 0.02 -9.41
N ARG A 225 17.19 0.86 -10.11
CA ARG A 225 18.62 0.64 -10.38
C ARG A 225 19.38 1.96 -10.43
N ASN A 226 20.70 1.88 -10.39
CA ASN A 226 21.54 2.99 -10.80
C ASN A 226 21.76 2.90 -12.32
N GLN A 227 21.76 4.05 -12.97
CA GLN A 227 22.16 4.10 -14.37
C GLN A 227 23.58 3.55 -14.47
N THR A 228 23.78 2.54 -15.29
CA THR A 228 25.13 2.10 -15.68
C THR A 228 25.74 3.23 -16.49
N VAL A 229 26.75 3.91 -15.92
CA VAL A 229 27.53 4.90 -16.64
C VAL A 229 28.31 4.15 -17.72
N GLY A 230 27.83 4.21 -18.93
CA GLY A 230 28.55 3.93 -20.16
C GLY A 230 28.86 2.45 -20.47
N GLU A 231 28.19 1.87 -21.42
CA GLU A 231 28.80 1.15 -22.54
C GLU A 231 28.64 1.96 -23.82
#